data_dff933cab0c2201151810af723baff74
#
_entry.id   dff933cab0c2201151810af723baff74
#
_cell.length_a   1.000
_cell.length_b   1.000
_cell.length_c   1.000
_cell.angle_alpha   90.00
_cell.angle_beta   90.00
_cell.angle_gamma   90.00
#
_symmetry.space_group_name_H-M   'P 1'
#
loop_
_entity.id
_entity.type
_entity.pdbx_description
1 polymer ?
#
loop_
_entity_poly.entity_id
_entity_poly.type
_entity_poly.pdbx_seq_one_letter_code
_entity_poly.pdbx_strand_id
1 'polypeptide(L)'
;STQGYSSAASDVYKRQVKKLSGGNIQKVLLGREIWLSPKVLITAYPVRGLDIGASYNIYHMLNEQKKKGVAVLFIGEDLDVLKSISDRLMVIHDGEIIDIVDPTTVTKEDIGLMMVGDHINKGEEKAV
;
A
#
# COMPACT_ATOMS: atom_id res chain seq x y z
N SER A 1 33.85 -24.94 -1.14
CA SER A 1 33.56 -23.68 -0.47
C SER A 1 32.19 -23.14 -0.90
N THR A 2 31.32 -22.94 0.05
CA THR A 2 29.94 -22.48 -0.14
C THR A 2 29.81 -21.03 -0.64
N GLN A 3 30.86 -20.23 -0.65
CA GLN A 3 30.83 -18.82 -1.06
C GLN A 3 30.72 -18.61 -2.60
N GLY A 4 31.23 -19.51 -3.43
CA GLY A 4 31.12 -19.43 -4.88
C GLY A 4 29.71 -19.74 -5.41
N TYR A 5 28.97 -20.60 -4.73
CA TYR A 5 27.60 -20.99 -5.11
C TYR A 5 26.58 -19.88 -4.85
N SER A 6 26.71 -19.16 -3.73
CA SER A 6 25.77 -18.09 -3.37
C SER A 6 25.90 -16.86 -4.26
N SER A 7 27.11 -16.52 -4.74
CA SER A 7 27.32 -15.37 -5.65
C SER A 7 26.80 -15.67 -7.06
N ALA A 8 27.02 -16.89 -7.59
CA ALA A 8 26.49 -17.27 -8.91
C ALA A 8 24.95 -17.35 -8.91
N ALA A 9 24.33 -17.90 -7.88
CA ALA A 9 22.89 -17.95 -7.72
C ALA A 9 22.30 -16.53 -7.58
N SER A 10 22.95 -15.66 -6.83
CA SER A 10 22.58 -14.24 -6.68
C SER A 10 22.67 -13.48 -8.01
N ASP A 11 23.70 -13.74 -8.82
CA ASP A 11 23.89 -13.08 -10.12
C ASP A 11 22.88 -13.58 -11.16
N VAL A 12 22.54 -14.87 -11.16
CA VAL A 12 21.48 -15.41 -12.02
C VAL A 12 20.13 -14.83 -11.64
N TYR A 13 19.82 -14.75 -10.34
CA TYR A 13 18.61 -14.13 -9.84
C TYR A 13 18.50 -12.65 -10.23
N LYS A 14 19.55 -11.88 -10.04
CA LYS A 14 19.61 -10.46 -10.43
C LYS A 14 19.41 -10.25 -11.93
N ARG A 15 19.97 -11.13 -12.77
CA ARG A 15 19.78 -11.08 -14.23
C ARG A 15 18.36 -11.43 -14.64
N GLN A 16 17.73 -12.41 -14.00
CA GLN A 16 16.35 -12.79 -14.26
C GLN A 16 15.37 -11.70 -13.86
N VAL A 17 15.57 -11.07 -12.70
CA VAL A 17 14.74 -9.96 -12.22
C VAL A 17 14.87 -8.73 -13.13
N LYS A 18 16.06 -8.42 -13.64
CA LYS A 18 16.28 -7.31 -14.58
C LYS A 18 15.54 -7.44 -15.92
N LYS A 19 15.20 -8.66 -16.32
CA LYS A 19 14.45 -8.94 -17.56
C LYS A 19 12.94 -8.87 -17.38
N LEU A 20 12.46 -8.73 -16.14
CA LEU A 20 11.03 -8.67 -15.85
C LEU A 20 10.48 -7.26 -16.09
N SER A 21 9.20 -7.18 -16.48
CA SER A 21 8.47 -5.90 -16.49
C SER A 21 8.40 -5.31 -15.08
N GLY A 22 8.18 -4.00 -14.98
CA GLY A 22 8.05 -3.32 -13.68
C GLY A 22 7.01 -3.98 -12.76
N GLY A 23 5.87 -4.41 -13.31
CA GLY A 23 4.84 -5.11 -12.56
C GLY A 23 5.29 -6.48 -12.03
N ASN A 24 6.09 -7.22 -12.80
CA ASN A 24 6.63 -8.50 -12.35
C ASN A 24 7.71 -8.32 -11.29
N ILE A 25 8.52 -7.26 -11.37
CA ILE A 25 9.50 -6.92 -10.32
C ILE A 25 8.78 -6.63 -8.99
N GLN A 26 7.72 -5.83 -9.01
CA GLN A 26 6.92 -5.53 -7.81
C GLN A 26 6.28 -6.78 -7.22
N LYS A 27 5.76 -7.69 -8.06
CA LYS A 27 5.23 -8.99 -7.60
C LYS A 27 6.30 -9.84 -6.92
N VAL A 28 7.52 -9.88 -7.46
CA VAL A 28 8.63 -10.64 -6.87
C VAL A 28 9.02 -10.05 -5.51
N LEU A 29 9.13 -8.72 -5.41
CA LEU A 29 9.45 -8.04 -4.15
C LEU A 29 8.37 -8.31 -3.09
N LEU A 30 7.11 -8.10 -3.44
CA LEU A 30 6.00 -8.34 -2.53
C LEU A 30 5.90 -9.83 -2.15
N GLY A 31 6.06 -10.73 -3.11
CA GLY A 31 6.07 -12.18 -2.88
C GLY A 31 7.16 -12.61 -1.90
N ARG A 32 8.34 -12.00 -1.97
CA ARG A 32 9.44 -12.25 -1.02
C ARG A 32 9.06 -11.83 0.40
N GLU A 33 8.47 -10.64 0.56
CA GLU A 33 8.04 -10.16 1.88
C GLU A 33 6.89 -11.02 2.44
N ILE A 34 5.96 -11.44 1.61
CA ILE A 34 4.86 -12.34 1.98
C ILE A 34 5.39 -13.72 2.41
N TRP A 35 6.41 -14.25 1.71
CA TRP A 35 7.03 -15.52 2.04
C TRP A 35 7.57 -15.57 3.49
N LEU A 36 8.02 -14.44 4.01
CA LEU A 36 8.49 -14.32 5.39
C LEU A 36 7.36 -14.42 6.43
N SER A 37 6.12 -14.58 6.01
CA SER A 37 4.92 -14.66 6.86
C SER A 37 4.84 -13.53 7.90
N PRO A 38 4.88 -12.27 7.47
CA PRO A 38 4.90 -11.12 8.37
C PRO A 38 3.57 -11.00 9.13
N LYS A 39 3.63 -10.47 10.34
CA LYS A 39 2.42 -10.03 11.07
C LYS A 39 1.96 -8.64 10.63
N VAL A 40 2.89 -7.81 10.19
CA VAL A 40 2.64 -6.46 9.66
C VAL A 40 3.36 -6.32 8.33
N LEU A 41 2.66 -5.86 7.32
CA LEU A 41 3.19 -5.58 5.99
C LEU A 41 3.01 -4.09 5.70
N ILE A 42 4.11 -3.38 5.47
CA ILE A 42 4.09 -1.95 5.13
C ILE A 42 4.50 -1.80 3.67
N THR A 43 3.65 -1.17 2.87
CA THR A 43 3.90 -0.90 1.45
C THR A 43 3.70 0.57 1.14
N ALA A 44 4.70 1.18 0.52
CA ALA A 44 4.64 2.57 0.08
C ALA A 44 4.68 2.65 -1.44
N TYR A 45 3.64 3.22 -2.04
CA TYR A 45 3.51 3.41 -3.48
C TYR A 45 3.78 2.15 -4.32
N PRO A 46 3.22 0.98 -3.94
CA PRO A 46 3.62 -0.31 -4.54
C PRO A 46 3.22 -0.45 -6.02
N VAL A 47 2.35 0.41 -6.52
CA VAL A 47 1.85 0.38 -7.90
C VAL A 47 2.32 1.57 -8.74
N ARG A 48 3.15 2.43 -8.20
CA ARG A 48 3.64 3.61 -8.93
C ARG A 48 4.36 3.19 -10.21
N GLY A 49 3.93 3.75 -11.34
CA GLY A 49 4.51 3.46 -12.65
C GLY A 49 4.10 2.10 -13.26
N LEU A 50 3.13 1.40 -12.66
CA LEU A 50 2.58 0.17 -13.20
C LEU A 50 1.34 0.43 -14.06
N ASP A 51 1.10 -0.46 -15.03
CA ASP A 51 -0.18 -0.50 -15.74
C ASP A 51 -1.32 -0.98 -14.82
N ILE A 52 -2.55 -0.77 -15.28
CA ILE A 52 -3.76 -1.08 -14.51
C ILE A 52 -3.81 -2.54 -14.11
N GLY A 53 -3.50 -3.45 -15.04
CA GLY A 53 -3.55 -4.90 -14.77
C GLY A 53 -2.52 -5.34 -13.72
N ALA A 54 -1.30 -4.80 -13.79
CA ALA A 54 -0.25 -5.05 -12.81
C ALA A 54 -0.64 -4.50 -11.43
N SER A 55 -1.23 -3.31 -11.39
CA SER A 55 -1.71 -2.68 -10.16
C SER A 55 -2.78 -3.51 -9.47
N TYR A 56 -3.77 -4.01 -10.20
CA TYR A 56 -4.81 -4.89 -9.65
C TYR A 56 -4.23 -6.15 -9.01
N ASN A 57 -3.21 -6.75 -9.64
CA ASN A 57 -2.56 -7.93 -9.06
C ASN A 57 -1.89 -7.62 -7.72
N ILE A 58 -1.25 -6.46 -7.58
CA ILE A 58 -0.64 -6.03 -6.32
C ILE A 58 -1.72 -5.82 -5.25
N TYR A 59 -2.80 -5.10 -5.56
CA TYR A 59 -3.92 -4.90 -4.64
C TYR A 59 -4.54 -6.23 -4.19
N HIS A 60 -4.72 -7.17 -5.12
CA HIS A 60 -5.22 -8.49 -4.81
C HIS A 60 -4.30 -9.23 -3.82
N MET A 61 -2.98 -9.21 -4.06
CA MET A 61 -2.00 -9.83 -3.15
C MET A 61 -2.07 -9.23 -1.74
N LEU A 62 -2.17 -7.91 -1.62
CA LEU A 62 -2.30 -7.23 -0.33
C LEU A 62 -3.61 -7.60 0.39
N ASN A 63 -4.71 -7.65 -0.34
CA ASN A 63 -6.00 -8.02 0.22
C ASN A 63 -6.04 -9.48 0.70
N GLU A 64 -5.38 -10.39 -0.02
CA GLU A 64 -5.22 -11.78 0.43
C GLU A 64 -4.42 -11.89 1.74
N GLN A 65 -3.39 -11.05 1.93
CA GLN A 65 -2.66 -11.00 3.21
C GLN A 65 -3.55 -10.50 4.35
N LYS A 66 -4.35 -9.47 4.11
CA LYS A 66 -5.34 -8.98 5.07
C LYS A 66 -6.33 -10.07 5.48
N LYS A 67 -6.86 -10.85 4.53
CA LYS A 67 -7.75 -11.98 4.81
C LYS A 67 -7.11 -13.07 5.66
N LYS A 68 -5.79 -13.22 5.60
CA LYS A 68 -5.01 -14.14 6.43
C LYS A 68 -4.68 -13.58 7.82
N GLY A 69 -5.15 -12.38 8.15
CA GLY A 69 -4.92 -11.74 9.44
C GLY A 69 -3.65 -10.91 9.53
N VAL A 70 -2.98 -10.64 8.41
CA VAL A 70 -1.83 -9.73 8.37
C VAL A 70 -2.32 -8.28 8.45
N ALA A 71 -1.73 -7.47 9.32
CA ALA A 71 -1.98 -6.03 9.34
C ALA A 71 -1.25 -5.39 8.16
N VAL A 72 -1.99 -4.75 7.25
CA VAL A 72 -1.42 -4.10 6.06
C VAL A 72 -1.51 -2.60 6.20
N LEU A 73 -0.36 -1.92 6.22
CA LEU A 73 -0.27 -0.47 6.08
C LEU A 73 0.08 -0.14 4.63
N PHE A 74 -0.90 0.38 3.90
CA PHE A 74 -0.77 0.76 2.50
C PHE A 74 -0.68 2.29 2.38
N ILE A 75 0.40 2.79 1.79
CA ILE A 75 0.61 4.20 1.50
C ILE A 75 0.48 4.41 -0.01
N GLY A 76 -0.41 5.28 -0.42
CA GLY A 76 -0.71 5.55 -1.83
C GLY A 76 -1.27 6.94 -2.04
N GLU A 77 -1.49 7.29 -3.30
CA GLU A 77 -1.97 8.61 -3.73
C GLU A 77 -3.33 8.56 -4.44
N ASP A 78 -3.77 7.38 -4.87
CA ASP A 78 -5.07 7.21 -5.53
C ASP A 78 -6.18 7.05 -4.49
N LEU A 79 -6.99 8.09 -4.32
CA LEU A 79 -8.05 8.12 -3.31
C LEU A 79 -9.17 7.09 -3.58
N ASP A 80 -9.47 6.79 -4.85
CA ASP A 80 -10.48 5.79 -5.19
C ASP A 80 -10.04 4.40 -4.75
N VAL A 81 -8.79 4.08 -5.02
CA VAL A 81 -8.19 2.82 -4.58
C VAL A 81 -8.13 2.76 -3.06
N LEU A 82 -7.58 3.79 -2.41
CA LEU A 82 -7.46 3.84 -0.96
C LEU A 82 -8.81 3.65 -0.27
N LYS A 83 -9.85 4.33 -0.74
CA LYS A 83 -11.22 4.18 -0.23
C LYS A 83 -11.80 2.78 -0.44
N SER A 84 -11.47 2.13 -1.56
CA SER A 84 -12.03 0.83 -1.91
C SER A 84 -11.40 -0.35 -1.16
N ILE A 85 -10.11 -0.26 -0.82
CA ILE A 85 -9.37 -1.39 -0.23
C ILE A 85 -9.10 -1.26 1.27
N SER A 86 -9.22 -0.06 1.83
CA SER A 86 -8.89 0.21 3.23
C SER A 86 -10.08 -0.03 4.15
N ASP A 87 -9.81 -0.52 5.36
CA ASP A 87 -10.78 -0.57 6.46
C ASP A 87 -10.79 0.73 7.27
N ARG A 88 -9.64 1.42 7.31
CA ARG A 88 -9.45 2.73 7.93
C ARG A 88 -8.50 3.55 7.07
N LEU A 89 -8.76 4.83 6.94
CA LEU A 89 -7.95 5.74 6.15
C LEU A 89 -7.36 6.82 7.06
N MET A 90 -6.02 6.89 7.07
CA MET A 90 -5.27 7.88 7.86
C MET A 90 -4.76 8.97 6.92
N VAL A 91 -4.99 10.22 7.28
CA VAL A 91 -4.44 11.38 6.55
C VAL A 91 -3.33 12.01 7.36
N ILE A 92 -2.18 12.22 6.73
CA ILE A 92 -0.99 12.82 7.33
C ILE A 92 -0.66 14.10 6.58
N HIS A 93 -0.40 15.18 7.31
CA HIS A 93 0.07 16.44 6.77
C HIS A 93 1.16 17.01 7.69
N ASP A 94 2.27 17.47 7.13
CA ASP A 94 3.41 18.05 7.85
C ASP A 94 3.89 17.25 9.07
N GLY A 95 3.89 15.91 8.94
CA GLY A 95 4.34 15.01 10.00
C GLY A 95 3.32 14.75 11.11
N GLU A 96 2.11 15.28 10.99
CA GLU A 96 1.02 15.07 11.94
C GLU A 96 -0.11 14.24 11.31
N ILE A 97 -0.74 13.40 12.13
CA ILE A 97 -1.97 12.70 11.75
C ILE A 97 -3.13 13.68 11.93
N ILE A 98 -3.74 14.07 10.82
CA ILE A 98 -4.88 14.98 10.83
C ILE A 98 -6.13 14.27 11.34
N ASP A 99 -6.45 13.12 10.77
CA ASP A 99 -7.55 12.26 11.26
C ASP A 99 -7.38 10.83 10.76
N ILE A 100 -8.11 9.90 11.38
CA ILE A 100 -8.30 8.53 10.92
C ILE A 100 -9.79 8.31 10.74
N VAL A 101 -10.20 8.12 9.50
CA VAL A 101 -11.61 8.11 9.10
C VAL A 101 -12.04 6.77 8.51
N ASP A 102 -13.35 6.56 8.51
CA ASP A 102 -13.97 5.44 7.80
C ASP A 102 -14.03 5.77 6.29
N PRO A 103 -13.39 4.97 5.42
CA PRO A 103 -13.38 5.24 3.99
C PRO A 103 -14.76 5.14 3.34
N THR A 104 -15.73 4.50 3.97
CA THR A 104 -17.09 4.36 3.43
C THR A 104 -17.94 5.60 3.63
N THR A 105 -17.66 6.40 4.65
CA THR A 105 -18.46 7.59 5.02
C THR A 105 -17.78 8.90 4.64
N VAL A 106 -16.45 8.95 4.60
CA VAL A 106 -15.69 10.16 4.26
C VAL A 106 -15.80 10.47 2.76
N THR A 107 -15.95 11.75 2.40
CA THR A 107 -15.93 12.19 0.99
C THR A 107 -14.50 12.41 0.50
N LYS A 108 -14.30 12.46 -0.82
CA LYS A 108 -12.99 12.80 -1.39
C LYS A 108 -12.61 14.25 -1.09
N GLU A 109 -13.59 15.11 -1.07
CA GLU A 109 -13.45 16.54 -0.73
C GLU A 109 -12.94 16.69 0.70
N ASP A 110 -13.50 15.95 1.64
CA ASP A 110 -13.06 15.95 3.04
C ASP A 110 -11.61 15.45 3.16
N ILE A 111 -11.27 14.37 2.46
CA ILE A 111 -9.89 13.87 2.43
C ILE A 111 -8.95 14.94 1.85
N GLY A 112 -9.35 15.60 0.76
CA GLY A 112 -8.57 16.68 0.15
C GLY A 112 -8.31 17.83 1.11
N LEU A 113 -9.31 18.25 1.89
CA LEU A 113 -9.15 19.28 2.94
C LEU A 113 -8.16 18.83 4.02
N MET A 114 -8.29 17.61 4.51
CA MET A 114 -7.35 17.06 5.48
C MET A 114 -5.91 16.98 4.93
N MET A 115 -5.74 16.68 3.65
CA MET A 115 -4.43 16.63 3.01
C MET A 115 -3.71 17.97 2.95
N VAL A 116 -4.43 19.10 3.04
CA VAL A 116 -3.86 20.45 3.15
C VAL A 116 -3.81 20.97 4.59
N GLY A 117 -4.11 20.12 5.56
CA GLY A 117 -4.01 20.43 6.98
C GLY A 117 -5.29 20.95 7.63
N ASP A 118 -6.40 21.02 6.87
CA ASP A 118 -7.69 21.43 7.44
C ASP A 118 -8.36 20.26 8.16
N HIS A 119 -8.88 20.52 9.35
CA HIS A 119 -9.71 19.56 10.07
C HIS A 119 -11.14 19.59 9.51
N ILE A 120 -11.72 18.42 9.25
CA ILE A 120 -13.15 18.34 8.97
C ILE A 120 -13.89 18.82 10.23
N ASN A 121 -14.64 19.90 10.11
CA ASN A 121 -15.65 20.24 11.09
C ASN A 121 -16.68 19.10 11.06
N LYS A 122 -16.51 18.10 11.93
CA LYS A 122 -17.59 17.19 12.29
C LYS A 122 -18.69 18.10 12.82
N GLY A 123 -19.70 18.35 11.98
CA GLY A 123 -20.71 19.34 12.21
C GLY A 123 -21.12 19.35 13.67
N GLU A 124 -21.13 20.55 14.26
CA GLU A 124 -21.93 20.77 15.45
C GLU A 124 -23.30 20.20 15.11
N GLU A 125 -23.65 19.08 15.73
CA GLU A 125 -25.06 18.74 15.92
C GLU A 125 -25.67 20.01 16.51
N LYS A 126 -26.39 20.74 15.65
CA LYS A 126 -27.26 21.79 16.15
C LYS A 126 -28.20 21.08 17.09
N ALA A 127 -27.88 21.11 18.37
CA ALA A 127 -28.85 20.89 19.42
C ALA A 127 -29.93 21.97 19.21
N VAL A 128 -31.04 21.53 18.69
CA VAL A 128 -32.27 22.32 18.68
C VAL A 128 -32.89 22.20 20.04
#